data_db26d7747b3320885f280cb62dda8088
#
_entry.id   db26d7747b3320885f280cb62dda8088
#
_cell.length_a   1.000
_cell.length_b   1.000
_cell.length_c   1.000
_cell.angle_alpha   90.00
_cell.angle_beta   90.00
_cell.angle_gamma   90.00
#
_symmetry.space_group_name_H-M   'P 1'
#
loop_
_entity.id
_entity.type
_entity.pdbx_description
1 polymer ?
#
loop_
_entity_poly.entity_id
_entity_poly.type
_entity_poly.pdbx_seq_one_letter_code
_entity_poly.pdbx_strand_id
1 'polypeptide(L)'
;LLGCIITSLTGRDKNQVEGEVQIVSTAAQTFLATCINGVCWTVYHGAGTRTIASPKGPVIQMYTNVDKDLVGWPAPQGSRSLTPCTCGSSDLYLVTRHADVIPVRRRGDCRGSLLSPRPISYLKGSSGGPLLCPAGHAVGIFRAAVCTRGVAKAVDFIPVENLETTMRSPVYTDNSSPPAVPQSFQVAHLHAPTGSGKSTKVPAAYAAQGYNVLVLNPSVAATLGFGAYMSKAYGVDPNIRTGVRSITTGSPITYSTYGKFLADGGCSGGAYDIIICDECHSTDA
;
A
#
# COMPACT_ATOMS: atom_id res chain seq x y z
N LEU A 1 -3.79 -22.07 12.50
CA LEU A 1 -2.36 -21.78 12.70
C LEU A 1 -1.93 -20.62 11.80
N LEU A 2 -1.21 -19.67 12.39
CA LEU A 2 -0.65 -18.54 11.67
C LEU A 2 0.71 -18.94 11.08
N GLY A 3 0.88 -18.79 9.78
CA GLY A 3 2.18 -18.84 9.14
C GLY A 3 2.91 -17.50 9.26
N CYS A 4 4.11 -17.41 8.72
CA CYS A 4 4.87 -16.17 8.69
C CYS A 4 5.52 -15.96 7.32
N ILE A 5 5.36 -14.76 6.77
CA ILE A 5 6.07 -14.31 5.57
C ILE A 5 6.77 -12.99 5.89
N ILE A 6 7.90 -12.75 5.24
CA ILE A 6 8.69 -11.55 5.46
C ILE A 6 8.89 -10.78 4.16
N THR A 7 9.11 -9.48 4.31
CA THR A 7 9.73 -8.67 3.27
C THR A 7 11.20 -8.50 3.67
N SER A 8 12.13 -8.90 2.84
CA SER A 8 13.57 -8.77 3.14
C SER A 8 14.29 -8.03 2.02
N LEU A 9 15.48 -7.50 2.33
CA LEU A 9 16.32 -6.82 1.33
C LEU A 9 16.77 -7.78 0.21
N THR A 10 17.01 -9.05 0.52
CA THR A 10 17.42 -10.06 -0.44
C THR A 10 16.25 -10.69 -1.18
N GLY A 11 15.03 -10.60 -0.62
CA GLY A 11 13.82 -11.25 -1.16
C GLY A 11 13.86 -12.78 -1.07
N ARG A 12 14.80 -13.37 -0.33
CA ARG A 12 14.94 -14.81 -0.22
C ARG A 12 14.72 -15.26 1.21
N ASP A 13 13.77 -16.18 1.39
CA ASP A 13 13.44 -16.83 2.66
C ASP A 13 13.16 -18.30 2.40
N LYS A 14 13.91 -19.17 3.06
CA LYS A 14 13.79 -20.62 2.94
C LYS A 14 12.89 -21.24 4.01
N ASN A 15 12.31 -20.45 4.91
CA ASN A 15 11.40 -20.94 5.93
C ASN A 15 10.14 -21.52 5.29
N GLN A 16 9.65 -22.59 5.88
CA GLN A 16 8.43 -23.24 5.45
C GLN A 16 7.22 -22.38 5.84
N VAL A 17 6.30 -22.20 4.89
CA VAL A 17 5.05 -21.48 5.10
C VAL A 17 3.92 -22.47 5.36
N GLU A 18 3.07 -22.19 6.34
CA GLU A 18 1.90 -23.00 6.70
C GLU A 18 0.67 -22.11 6.95
N GLY A 19 -0.52 -22.71 6.92
CA GLY A 19 -1.77 -22.09 7.31
C GLY A 19 -2.41 -21.18 6.26
N GLU A 20 -3.56 -20.65 6.61
CA GLU A 20 -4.40 -19.80 5.75
C GLU A 20 -4.14 -18.31 6.00
N VAL A 21 -3.66 -17.98 7.18
CA VAL A 21 -3.35 -16.62 7.60
C VAL A 21 -1.86 -16.51 7.86
N GLN A 22 -1.25 -15.47 7.32
CA GLN A 22 0.18 -15.22 7.43
C GLN A 22 0.45 -13.95 8.22
N ILE A 23 1.42 -14.00 9.11
CA ILE A 23 1.96 -12.79 9.75
C ILE A 23 2.98 -12.19 8.79
N VAL A 24 2.77 -10.95 8.38
CA VAL A 24 3.68 -10.22 7.49
C VAL A 24 4.53 -9.28 8.34
N SER A 25 5.84 -9.46 8.26
CA SER A 25 6.80 -8.59 8.95
C SER A 25 7.53 -7.71 7.94
N THR A 26 7.48 -6.41 8.17
CA THR A 26 8.32 -5.42 7.49
C THR A 26 9.26 -4.79 8.51
N ALA A 27 10.22 -3.98 8.06
CA ALA A 27 11.10 -3.25 8.97
C ALA A 27 10.34 -2.29 9.92
N ALA A 28 9.17 -1.80 9.48
CA ALA A 28 8.40 -0.79 10.22
C ALA A 28 7.30 -1.38 11.08
N GLN A 29 6.66 -2.48 10.67
CA GLN A 29 5.46 -2.99 11.33
C GLN A 29 5.19 -4.46 11.00
N THR A 30 4.26 -5.04 11.76
CA THR A 30 3.72 -6.39 11.56
C THR A 30 2.22 -6.30 11.35
N PHE A 31 1.70 -7.04 10.39
CA PHE A 31 0.28 -7.14 10.06
C PHE A 31 -0.02 -8.53 9.52
N LEU A 32 -1.24 -8.77 9.07
CA LEU A 32 -1.66 -10.08 8.58
C LEU A 32 -1.90 -10.07 7.06
N ALA A 33 -1.83 -11.25 6.46
CA ALA A 33 -2.30 -11.52 5.12
C ALA A 33 -3.12 -12.81 5.12
N THR A 34 -4.13 -12.86 4.28
CA THR A 34 -5.07 -13.98 4.22
C THR A 34 -5.03 -14.61 2.84
N CYS A 35 -4.82 -15.92 2.78
CA CYS A 35 -4.82 -16.67 1.53
C CYS A 35 -6.24 -17.09 1.17
N ILE A 36 -6.71 -16.65 0.01
CA ILE A 36 -8.03 -16.97 -0.54
C ILE A 36 -7.86 -17.38 -2.00
N ASN A 37 -8.29 -18.55 -2.37
CA ASN A 37 -8.21 -19.04 -3.76
C ASN A 37 -6.83 -18.90 -4.41
N GLY A 38 -5.78 -19.22 -3.68
CA GLY A 38 -4.43 -19.21 -4.21
C GLY A 38 -3.76 -17.83 -4.28
N VAL A 39 -4.39 -16.81 -3.73
CA VAL A 39 -3.84 -15.46 -3.61
C VAL A 39 -3.74 -15.06 -2.15
N CYS A 40 -2.60 -14.52 -1.77
CA CYS A 40 -2.37 -14.00 -0.43
C CYS A 40 -2.66 -12.49 -0.42
N TRP A 41 -3.74 -12.10 0.25
CA TRP A 41 -4.27 -10.74 0.25
C TRP A 41 -3.93 -9.99 1.54
N THR A 42 -3.64 -8.72 1.43
CA THR A 42 -3.47 -7.84 2.58
C THR A 42 -3.83 -6.40 2.23
N VAL A 43 -3.68 -5.51 3.19
CA VAL A 43 -3.98 -4.08 3.04
C VAL A 43 -2.80 -3.33 2.44
N TYR A 44 -3.10 -2.42 1.53
CA TYR A 44 -2.08 -1.59 0.88
C TYR A 44 -1.37 -0.68 1.89
N HIS A 45 -2.09 -0.12 2.87
CA HIS A 45 -1.49 0.76 3.88
C HIS A 45 -0.44 0.04 4.77
N GLY A 46 -0.48 -1.30 4.82
CA GLY A 46 0.56 -2.10 5.47
C GLY A 46 1.70 -2.48 4.53
N ALA A 47 1.36 -3.04 3.38
CA ALA A 47 2.33 -3.64 2.47
C ALA A 47 2.89 -2.69 1.41
N GLY A 48 2.14 -1.63 1.04
CA GLY A 48 2.52 -0.80 -0.11
C GLY A 48 2.69 -1.65 -1.36
N THR A 49 3.74 -1.40 -2.12
CA THR A 49 4.08 -2.15 -3.34
C THR A 49 5.16 -3.21 -3.10
N ARG A 50 5.40 -3.59 -1.84
CA ARG A 50 6.51 -4.49 -1.48
C ARG A 50 6.36 -5.88 -2.08
N THR A 51 7.51 -6.50 -2.35
CA THR A 51 7.59 -7.93 -2.64
C THR A 51 7.57 -8.72 -1.34
N ILE A 52 7.19 -10.00 -1.41
CA ILE A 52 7.40 -10.93 -0.32
C ILE A 52 8.59 -11.85 -0.65
N ALA A 53 9.30 -12.25 0.39
CA ALA A 53 10.43 -13.16 0.25
C ALA A 53 9.95 -14.60 0.04
N SER A 54 10.65 -15.35 -0.79
CA SER A 54 10.41 -16.78 -1.03
C SER A 54 11.72 -17.53 -1.19
N PRO A 55 11.70 -18.88 -1.14
CA PRO A 55 12.91 -19.66 -1.39
C PRO A 55 13.57 -19.42 -2.74
N LYS A 56 12.79 -18.99 -3.73
CA LYS A 56 13.27 -18.70 -5.10
C LYS A 56 13.58 -17.22 -5.35
N GLY A 57 13.46 -16.38 -4.31
CA GLY A 57 13.67 -14.93 -4.41
C GLY A 57 12.40 -14.13 -4.23
N PRO A 58 12.43 -12.81 -4.48
CA PRO A 58 11.29 -11.92 -4.24
C PRO A 58 10.12 -12.26 -5.17
N VAL A 59 8.91 -12.19 -4.61
CA VAL A 59 7.65 -12.41 -5.33
C VAL A 59 6.93 -11.07 -5.45
N ILE A 60 6.63 -10.69 -6.69
CA ILE A 60 5.98 -9.43 -7.03
C ILE A 60 4.46 -9.55 -6.79
N GLN A 61 3.81 -8.45 -6.41
CA GLN A 61 2.36 -8.40 -6.29
C GLN A 61 1.69 -8.72 -7.64
N MET A 62 0.67 -9.60 -7.59
CA MET A 62 -0.21 -9.87 -8.73
C MET A 62 -1.27 -8.79 -8.88
N TYR A 63 -1.75 -8.26 -7.77
CA TYR A 63 -2.84 -7.31 -7.70
C TYR A 63 -2.47 -6.17 -6.78
N THR A 64 -2.73 -4.94 -7.21
CA THR A 64 -2.54 -3.73 -6.42
C THR A 64 -3.69 -2.79 -6.70
N ASN A 65 -4.47 -2.45 -5.67
CA ASN A 65 -5.56 -1.51 -5.79
C ASN A 65 -5.53 -0.55 -4.60
N VAL A 66 -4.96 0.63 -4.81
CA VAL A 66 -4.80 1.64 -3.75
C VAL A 66 -6.14 2.16 -3.28
N ASP A 67 -7.09 2.36 -4.20
CA ASP A 67 -8.42 2.92 -3.87
C ASP A 67 -9.21 1.99 -2.94
N LYS A 68 -9.02 0.69 -3.09
CA LYS A 68 -9.63 -0.32 -2.22
C LYS A 68 -8.75 -0.74 -1.05
N ASP A 69 -7.55 -0.14 -0.92
CA ASP A 69 -6.57 -0.48 0.10
C ASP A 69 -6.16 -1.96 0.08
N LEU A 70 -5.95 -2.52 -1.11
CA LEU A 70 -5.83 -3.96 -1.31
C LEU A 70 -4.62 -4.31 -2.18
N VAL A 71 -3.86 -5.33 -1.74
CA VAL A 71 -2.79 -5.94 -2.53
C VAL A 71 -2.86 -7.45 -2.43
N GLY A 72 -2.35 -8.15 -3.46
CA GLY A 72 -2.30 -9.60 -3.47
C GLY A 72 -1.03 -10.13 -4.13
N TRP A 73 -0.49 -11.21 -3.57
CA TRP A 73 0.60 -11.99 -4.13
C TRP A 73 0.14 -13.41 -4.42
N PRO A 74 0.82 -14.15 -5.29
CA PRO A 74 0.61 -15.58 -5.36
C PRO A 74 0.77 -16.19 -3.95
N ALA A 75 -0.15 -17.05 -3.55
CA ALA A 75 -0.07 -17.69 -2.24
C ALA A 75 1.26 -18.46 -2.11
N PRO A 76 1.99 -18.30 -0.99
CA PRO A 76 3.24 -19.00 -0.78
C PRO A 76 3.05 -20.52 -0.82
N GLN A 77 4.04 -21.23 -1.34
CA GLN A 77 4.01 -22.68 -1.36
C GLN A 77 3.94 -23.23 0.09
N GLY A 78 3.02 -24.16 0.33
CA GLY A 78 2.77 -24.73 1.65
C GLY A 78 1.63 -24.03 2.41
N SER A 79 1.19 -22.85 1.97
CA SER A 79 0.01 -22.20 2.54
C SER A 79 -1.27 -22.90 2.10
N ARG A 80 -2.31 -22.75 2.91
CA ARG A 80 -3.67 -23.21 2.56
C ARG A 80 -4.53 -21.99 2.27
N SER A 81 -5.47 -22.14 1.35
CA SER A 81 -6.40 -21.07 0.99
C SER A 81 -7.77 -21.29 1.62
N LEU A 82 -8.36 -20.20 2.09
CA LEU A 82 -9.76 -20.15 2.47
C LEU A 82 -10.62 -20.12 1.20
N THR A 83 -11.85 -20.60 1.34
CA THR A 83 -12.88 -20.51 0.31
C THR A 83 -13.75 -19.28 0.56
N PRO A 84 -14.11 -18.49 -0.47
CA PRO A 84 -15.05 -17.39 -0.31
C PRO A 84 -16.40 -17.86 0.23
N CYS A 85 -17.00 -17.08 1.13
CA CYS A 85 -18.30 -17.36 1.70
C CYS A 85 -19.42 -17.10 0.70
N THR A 86 -20.40 -18.00 0.66
CA THR A 86 -21.62 -17.85 -0.14
C THR A 86 -22.89 -17.89 0.71
N CYS A 87 -22.77 -18.06 2.04
CA CYS A 87 -23.94 -18.27 2.92
C CYS A 87 -24.68 -16.98 3.30
N GLY A 88 -24.08 -15.81 3.13
CA GLY A 88 -24.70 -14.53 3.46
C GLY A 88 -24.96 -14.28 4.95
N SER A 89 -24.31 -15.03 5.85
CA SER A 89 -24.46 -14.86 7.30
C SER A 89 -24.01 -13.47 7.76
N SER A 90 -24.76 -12.90 8.71
CA SER A 90 -24.37 -11.67 9.39
C SER A 90 -23.54 -11.91 10.64
N ASP A 91 -23.41 -13.16 11.10
CA ASP A 91 -22.55 -13.54 12.20
C ASP A 91 -21.16 -13.84 11.65
N LEU A 92 -20.20 -12.99 11.97
CA LEU A 92 -18.83 -13.05 11.46
C LEU A 92 -17.84 -13.25 12.61
N TYR A 93 -16.66 -13.74 12.26
CA TYR A 93 -15.58 -14.00 13.20
C TYR A 93 -14.28 -13.44 12.65
N LEU A 94 -13.70 -12.48 13.37
CA LEU A 94 -12.42 -11.90 13.01
C LEU A 94 -11.28 -12.69 13.67
N VAL A 95 -10.31 -13.12 12.89
CA VAL A 95 -9.08 -13.74 13.39
C VAL A 95 -8.02 -12.67 13.58
N THR A 96 -7.53 -12.53 14.82
CA THR A 96 -6.52 -11.54 15.17
C THR A 96 -5.11 -12.08 15.00
N ARG A 97 -4.13 -11.19 15.06
CA ARG A 97 -2.69 -11.59 15.00
C ARG A 97 -2.27 -12.49 16.16
N HIS A 98 -3.03 -12.53 17.23
CA HIS A 98 -2.80 -13.41 18.39
C HIS A 98 -3.48 -14.77 18.23
N ALA A 99 -4.04 -15.07 17.05
CA ALA A 99 -4.86 -16.24 16.76
C ALA A 99 -6.15 -16.32 17.59
N ASP A 100 -6.59 -15.21 18.16
CA ASP A 100 -7.89 -15.11 18.79
C ASP A 100 -8.98 -14.94 17.73
N VAL A 101 -10.16 -15.48 18.04
CA VAL A 101 -11.34 -15.35 17.19
C VAL A 101 -12.37 -14.51 17.92
N ILE A 102 -12.70 -13.34 17.38
CA ILE A 102 -13.64 -12.43 18.01
C ILE A 102 -14.93 -12.29 17.20
N PRO A 103 -16.10 -12.38 17.85
CA PRO A 103 -17.38 -12.26 17.15
C PRO A 103 -17.63 -10.85 16.65
N VAL A 104 -18.13 -10.74 15.43
CA VAL A 104 -18.48 -9.48 14.76
C VAL A 104 -19.85 -9.63 14.12
N ARG A 105 -20.73 -8.67 14.30
CA ARG A 105 -22.03 -8.62 13.64
C ARG A 105 -21.94 -7.73 12.40
N ARG A 106 -22.21 -8.30 11.23
CA ARG A 106 -22.21 -7.54 9.97
C ARG A 106 -23.30 -6.46 10.01
N ARG A 107 -22.95 -5.22 9.66
CA ARG A 107 -23.86 -4.07 9.64
C ARG A 107 -24.08 -3.51 8.24
N GLY A 108 -23.23 -3.86 7.30
CA GLY A 108 -23.28 -3.40 5.92
C GLY A 108 -22.30 -4.17 5.06
N ASP A 109 -22.03 -3.67 3.85
CA ASP A 109 -21.18 -4.38 2.90
C ASP A 109 -19.73 -4.49 3.39
N CYS A 110 -19.23 -3.45 4.08
CA CYS A 110 -17.83 -3.36 4.50
C CYS A 110 -17.65 -3.00 5.99
N ARG A 111 -18.71 -3.11 6.80
CA ARG A 111 -18.66 -2.78 8.22
C ARG A 111 -19.33 -3.83 9.08
N GLY A 112 -18.69 -4.10 10.24
CA GLY A 112 -19.27 -4.95 11.27
C GLY A 112 -19.07 -4.35 12.66
N SER A 113 -20.00 -4.61 13.58
CA SER A 113 -19.90 -4.21 14.98
C SER A 113 -19.25 -5.30 15.80
N LEU A 114 -18.30 -4.95 16.67
CA LEU A 114 -17.80 -5.89 17.67
C LEU A 114 -18.90 -6.17 18.71
N LEU A 115 -19.13 -7.44 19.03
CA LEU A 115 -20.07 -7.81 20.07
C LEU A 115 -19.61 -7.35 21.45
N SER A 116 -18.31 -7.32 21.68
CA SER A 116 -17.69 -6.74 22.87
C SER A 116 -16.62 -5.74 22.44
N PRO A 117 -16.72 -4.47 22.86
CA PRO A 117 -15.68 -3.48 22.58
C PRO A 117 -14.32 -3.93 23.09
N ARG A 118 -13.27 -3.60 22.36
CA ARG A 118 -11.88 -3.96 22.67
C ARG A 118 -10.99 -2.72 22.65
N PRO A 119 -9.93 -2.66 23.46
CA PRO A 119 -8.90 -1.64 23.28
C PRO A 119 -8.32 -1.71 21.86
N ILE A 120 -8.04 -0.55 21.25
CA ILE A 120 -7.45 -0.51 19.91
C ILE A 120 -6.12 -1.28 19.83
N SER A 121 -5.36 -1.28 20.92
CA SER A 121 -4.09 -2.00 21.03
C SER A 121 -4.23 -3.51 20.81
N TYR A 122 -5.39 -4.06 21.14
CA TYR A 122 -5.68 -5.48 20.94
C TYR A 122 -5.80 -5.85 19.44
N LEU A 123 -6.36 -4.95 18.64
CA LEU A 123 -6.54 -5.16 17.20
C LEU A 123 -5.36 -4.68 16.35
N LYS A 124 -4.47 -3.89 16.93
CA LYS A 124 -3.31 -3.37 16.22
C LYS A 124 -2.46 -4.52 15.65
N GLY A 125 -2.11 -4.41 14.36
CA GLY A 125 -1.35 -5.45 13.66
C GLY A 125 -2.19 -6.60 13.13
N SER A 126 -3.52 -6.55 13.26
CA SER A 126 -4.44 -7.56 12.71
C SER A 126 -5.02 -7.19 11.35
N SER A 127 -4.71 -6.01 10.81
CA SER A 127 -5.12 -5.62 9.46
C SER A 127 -4.62 -6.64 8.45
N GLY A 128 -5.46 -7.04 7.50
CA GLY A 128 -5.20 -8.12 6.56
C GLY A 128 -5.68 -9.48 7.01
N GLY A 129 -6.12 -9.63 8.26
CA GLY A 129 -6.69 -10.86 8.78
C GLY A 129 -8.10 -11.12 8.27
N PRO A 130 -8.57 -12.37 8.29
CA PRO A 130 -9.87 -12.73 7.71
C PRO A 130 -11.04 -12.44 8.65
N LEU A 131 -12.17 -12.06 8.05
CA LEU A 131 -13.48 -12.23 8.66
C LEU A 131 -14.13 -13.48 8.07
N LEU A 132 -14.52 -14.38 8.93
CA LEU A 132 -15.08 -15.69 8.55
C LEU A 132 -16.56 -15.76 8.87
N CYS A 133 -17.31 -16.53 8.07
CA CYS A 133 -18.67 -16.95 8.41
C CYS A 133 -18.64 -18.12 9.42
N PRO A 134 -19.81 -18.56 9.96
CA PRO A 134 -19.83 -19.70 10.87
C PRO A 134 -19.28 -21.00 10.30
N ALA A 135 -19.31 -21.17 8.98
CA ALA A 135 -18.73 -22.33 8.30
C ALA A 135 -17.21 -22.22 8.08
N GLY A 136 -16.60 -21.13 8.48
CA GLY A 136 -15.16 -20.90 8.32
C GLY A 136 -14.74 -20.39 6.94
N HIS A 137 -15.67 -19.96 6.11
CA HIS A 137 -15.36 -19.38 4.80
C HIS A 137 -15.09 -17.89 4.91
N ALA A 138 -14.29 -17.35 4.00
CA ALA A 138 -13.87 -15.95 4.02
C ALA A 138 -14.99 -15.03 3.55
N VAL A 139 -15.36 -14.05 4.36
CA VAL A 139 -16.31 -12.99 4.04
C VAL A 139 -15.58 -11.73 3.60
N GLY A 140 -14.44 -11.46 4.18
CA GLY A 140 -13.63 -10.29 3.87
C GLY A 140 -12.31 -10.26 4.61
N ILE A 141 -11.60 -9.16 4.44
CA ILE A 141 -10.29 -8.91 5.03
C ILE A 141 -10.36 -7.67 5.91
N PHE A 142 -9.96 -7.79 7.16
CA PHE A 142 -9.95 -6.69 8.11
C PHE A 142 -9.05 -5.57 7.60
N ARG A 143 -9.62 -4.38 7.50
CA ARG A 143 -8.92 -3.19 7.02
C ARG A 143 -8.55 -2.24 8.13
N ALA A 144 -9.51 -1.82 8.94
CA ALA A 144 -9.30 -0.82 9.99
C ALA A 144 -10.33 -0.97 11.11
N ALA A 145 -9.94 -0.61 12.33
CA ALA A 145 -10.85 -0.50 13.45
C ALA A 145 -11.52 0.86 13.47
N VAL A 146 -12.81 0.90 13.83
CA VAL A 146 -13.54 2.12 14.10
C VAL A 146 -13.52 2.37 15.60
N CYS A 147 -12.81 3.42 16.01
CA CYS A 147 -12.47 3.66 17.39
C CYS A 147 -13.05 4.98 17.91
N THR A 148 -13.42 4.98 19.20
CA THR A 148 -13.76 6.18 19.94
C THR A 148 -13.00 6.12 21.24
N ARG A 149 -12.17 7.13 21.53
CA ARG A 149 -11.38 7.25 22.77
C ARG A 149 -10.53 5.99 23.05
N GLY A 150 -9.87 5.45 22.01
CA GLY A 150 -9.00 4.30 22.15
C GLY A 150 -9.71 2.94 22.28
N VAL A 151 -11.03 2.92 22.14
CA VAL A 151 -11.84 1.71 22.18
C VAL A 151 -12.42 1.40 20.79
N ALA A 152 -12.13 0.22 20.29
CA ALA A 152 -12.71 -0.28 19.04
C ALA A 152 -14.11 -0.84 19.29
N LYS A 153 -15.10 -0.34 18.55
CA LYS A 153 -16.51 -0.78 18.61
C LYS A 153 -16.96 -1.43 17.32
N ALA A 154 -16.29 -1.13 16.21
CA ALA A 154 -16.61 -1.66 14.91
C ALA A 154 -15.34 -1.88 14.10
N VAL A 155 -15.47 -2.60 13.00
CA VAL A 155 -14.39 -2.86 12.07
C VAL A 155 -14.85 -2.55 10.65
N ASP A 156 -13.97 -1.96 9.86
CA ASP A 156 -14.11 -1.89 8.41
C ASP A 156 -13.35 -3.04 7.78
N PHE A 157 -13.93 -3.67 6.79
CA PHE A 157 -13.32 -4.77 6.07
C PHE A 157 -13.53 -4.64 4.56
N ILE A 158 -12.67 -5.32 3.81
CA ILE A 158 -12.77 -5.40 2.36
C ILE A 158 -13.52 -6.70 2.05
N PRO A 159 -14.73 -6.65 1.50
CA PRO A 159 -15.49 -7.85 1.20
C PRO A 159 -14.86 -8.67 0.07
N VAL A 160 -15.08 -9.98 0.06
CA VAL A 160 -14.51 -10.89 -0.95
C VAL A 160 -14.92 -10.53 -2.38
N GLU A 161 -16.07 -9.92 -2.57
CA GLU A 161 -16.53 -9.42 -3.88
C GLU A 161 -15.56 -8.38 -4.45
N ASN A 162 -14.95 -7.56 -3.59
CA ASN A 162 -13.94 -6.60 -4.00
C ASN A 162 -12.62 -7.27 -4.40
N LEU A 163 -12.28 -8.42 -3.83
CA LEU A 163 -11.14 -9.22 -4.26
C LEU A 163 -11.36 -9.71 -5.69
N GLU A 164 -12.53 -10.26 -5.98
CA GLU A 164 -12.89 -10.73 -7.32
C GLU A 164 -12.89 -9.59 -8.34
N THR A 165 -13.44 -8.44 -7.98
CA THR A 165 -13.43 -7.25 -8.84
C THR A 165 -12.01 -6.78 -9.11
N THR A 166 -11.13 -6.80 -8.11
CA THR A 166 -9.72 -6.44 -8.25
C THR A 166 -8.99 -7.40 -9.18
N MET A 167 -9.28 -8.70 -9.10
CA MET A 167 -8.69 -9.71 -9.99
C MET A 167 -9.09 -9.52 -11.45
N ARG A 168 -10.26 -8.97 -11.72
CA ARG A 168 -10.75 -8.68 -13.08
C ARG A 168 -10.26 -7.34 -13.62
N SER A 169 -9.82 -6.44 -12.73
CA SER A 169 -9.25 -5.16 -13.14
C SER A 169 -7.83 -5.37 -13.67
N PRO A 170 -7.44 -4.69 -14.76
CA PRO A 170 -6.08 -4.81 -15.24
C PRO A 170 -5.11 -4.36 -14.15
N VAL A 171 -4.15 -5.23 -13.84
CA VAL A 171 -3.01 -4.84 -13.01
C VAL A 171 -2.31 -3.72 -13.76
N TYR A 172 -2.09 -2.60 -13.09
CA TYR A 172 -1.33 -1.54 -13.67
C TYR A 172 0.12 -2.03 -13.81
N THR A 173 0.48 -2.43 -15.01
CA THR A 173 1.86 -2.69 -15.41
C THR A 173 2.41 -1.41 -15.99
N ASP A 174 3.72 -1.19 -15.80
CA ASP A 174 4.48 -0.06 -16.26
C ASP A 174 3.84 0.63 -17.48
N ASN A 175 3.19 1.75 -17.22
CA ASN A 175 2.68 2.61 -18.27
C ASN A 175 3.71 3.71 -18.48
N SER A 176 4.47 3.60 -19.55
CA SER A 176 5.51 4.57 -19.92
C SER A 176 4.94 5.96 -20.21
N SER A 177 3.62 6.09 -20.28
CA SER A 177 2.94 7.36 -20.55
C SER A 177 2.24 7.86 -19.29
N PRO A 178 2.61 9.04 -18.76
CA PRO A 178 1.90 9.64 -17.64
C PRO A 178 0.46 9.99 -18.03
N PRO A 179 -0.48 10.03 -17.07
CA PRO A 179 -1.85 10.47 -17.34
C PRO A 179 -1.88 11.86 -17.93
N ALA A 180 -2.86 12.14 -18.80
CA ALA A 180 -3.09 13.49 -19.28
C ALA A 180 -3.46 14.42 -18.14
N VAL A 181 -3.00 15.67 -18.19
CA VAL A 181 -3.32 16.67 -17.16
C VAL A 181 -4.74 17.14 -17.32
N PRO A 182 -5.63 16.96 -16.31
CA PRO A 182 -7.01 17.40 -16.37
C PRO A 182 -7.13 18.92 -16.21
N GLN A 183 -8.27 19.46 -16.61
CA GLN A 183 -8.55 20.90 -16.47
C GLN A 183 -8.92 21.31 -15.03
N SER A 184 -9.27 20.37 -14.18
CA SER A 184 -9.59 20.60 -12.76
C SER A 184 -8.75 19.70 -11.89
N PHE A 185 -8.67 20.04 -10.59
CA PHE A 185 -7.93 19.21 -9.64
C PHE A 185 -8.39 17.76 -9.68
N GLN A 186 -7.44 16.86 -9.84
CA GLN A 186 -7.67 15.44 -9.85
C GLN A 186 -6.47 14.71 -9.24
N VAL A 187 -6.75 13.64 -8.51
CA VAL A 187 -5.73 12.73 -7.99
C VAL A 187 -5.71 11.47 -8.86
N ALA A 188 -4.52 11.11 -9.34
CA ALA A 188 -4.31 9.87 -10.09
C ALA A 188 -3.25 9.03 -9.37
N HIS A 189 -3.44 7.72 -9.38
CA HIS A 189 -2.49 6.77 -8.80
C HIS A 189 -1.70 6.08 -9.91
N LEU A 190 -0.37 6.15 -9.81
CA LEU A 190 0.54 5.53 -10.75
C LEU A 190 1.29 4.41 -10.05
N HIS A 191 1.12 3.19 -10.52
CA HIS A 191 1.82 2.02 -10.01
C HIS A 191 2.81 1.55 -11.05
N ALA A 192 4.09 1.56 -10.70
CA ALA A 192 5.14 1.05 -11.56
C ALA A 192 6.19 0.32 -10.71
N PRO A 193 6.85 -0.72 -11.24
CA PRO A 193 7.91 -1.41 -10.53
C PRO A 193 9.02 -0.45 -10.11
N THR A 194 9.68 -0.77 -9.00
CA THR A 194 10.91 -0.08 -8.59
C THR A 194 11.94 -0.16 -9.72
N GLY A 195 12.59 0.96 -10.03
CA GLY A 195 13.57 1.03 -11.13
C GLY A 195 12.99 1.24 -12.52
N SER A 196 11.66 1.41 -12.66
CA SER A 196 11.00 1.70 -13.94
C SER A 196 11.24 3.13 -14.45
N GLY A 197 11.80 4.01 -13.60
CA GLY A 197 12.02 5.41 -13.92
C GLY A 197 10.82 6.32 -13.68
N LYS A 198 9.82 5.87 -12.92
CA LYS A 198 8.62 6.68 -12.62
C LYS A 198 8.94 8.02 -11.96
N SER A 199 9.98 8.07 -11.11
CA SER A 199 10.39 9.29 -10.40
C SER A 199 11.27 10.22 -11.26
N THR A 200 11.65 9.81 -12.46
CA THR A 200 12.49 10.58 -13.39
C THR A 200 11.83 10.79 -14.74
N LYS A 201 11.31 9.74 -15.38
CA LYS A 201 10.65 9.82 -16.69
C LYS A 201 9.34 10.60 -16.64
N VAL A 202 8.52 10.37 -15.62
CA VAL A 202 7.21 11.02 -15.49
C VAL A 202 7.34 12.52 -15.29
N PRO A 203 8.17 13.02 -14.34
CA PRO A 203 8.41 14.45 -14.24
C PRO A 203 8.96 15.08 -15.51
N ALA A 204 9.90 14.41 -16.20
CA ALA A 204 10.47 14.89 -17.44
C ALA A 204 9.40 15.02 -18.53
N ALA A 205 8.49 14.06 -18.65
CA ALA A 205 7.41 14.09 -19.63
C ALA A 205 6.45 15.26 -19.39
N TYR A 206 6.11 15.56 -18.16
CA TYR A 206 5.25 16.71 -17.83
C TYR A 206 5.98 18.05 -18.04
N ALA A 207 7.25 18.13 -17.67
CA ALA A 207 8.05 19.33 -17.89
C ALA A 207 8.20 19.64 -19.39
N ALA A 208 8.32 18.61 -20.22
CA ALA A 208 8.36 18.75 -21.68
C ALA A 208 7.05 19.32 -22.25
N GLN A 209 5.94 19.16 -21.55
CA GLN A 209 4.63 19.76 -21.91
C GLN A 209 4.47 21.19 -21.36
N GLY A 210 5.44 21.74 -20.66
CA GLY A 210 5.42 23.10 -20.13
C GLY A 210 4.89 23.21 -18.70
N TYR A 211 4.69 22.10 -17.97
CA TYR A 211 4.21 22.13 -16.60
C TYR A 211 5.35 22.27 -15.59
N ASN A 212 5.05 22.96 -14.48
CA ASN A 212 5.92 23.00 -13.30
C ASN A 212 5.60 21.80 -12.40
N VAL A 213 6.60 20.96 -12.14
CA VAL A 213 6.43 19.67 -11.46
C VAL A 213 7.22 19.65 -10.16
N LEU A 214 6.56 19.26 -9.08
CA LEU A 214 7.17 18.96 -7.80
C LEU A 214 7.14 17.46 -7.55
N VAL A 215 8.28 16.87 -7.23
CA VAL A 215 8.39 15.46 -6.83
C VAL A 215 8.77 15.40 -5.36
N LEU A 216 7.92 14.78 -4.55
CA LEU A 216 8.14 14.58 -3.12
C LEU A 216 8.58 13.15 -2.84
N ASN A 217 9.65 12.99 -2.05
CA ASN A 217 10.21 11.71 -1.66
C ASN A 217 10.57 11.72 -0.17
N PRO A 218 10.39 10.61 0.56
CA PRO A 218 10.72 10.57 1.99
C PRO A 218 12.22 10.61 2.29
N SER A 219 13.09 10.27 1.32
CA SER A 219 14.53 10.10 1.53
C SER A 219 15.34 11.25 0.95
N VAL A 220 16.24 11.82 1.75
CA VAL A 220 17.23 12.81 1.30
C VAL A 220 18.15 12.21 0.23
N ALA A 221 18.64 10.99 0.47
CA ALA A 221 19.55 10.31 -0.47
C ALA A 221 18.91 10.09 -1.84
N ALA A 222 17.65 9.62 -1.87
CA ALA A 222 16.90 9.42 -3.11
C ALA A 222 16.66 10.76 -3.83
N THR A 223 16.28 11.80 -3.10
CA THR A 223 16.04 13.14 -3.65
C THR A 223 17.30 13.69 -4.36
N LEU A 224 18.44 13.57 -3.72
CA LEU A 224 19.73 13.99 -4.31
C LEU A 224 20.13 13.10 -5.49
N GLY A 225 19.87 11.78 -5.39
CA GLY A 225 20.16 10.83 -6.45
C GLY A 225 19.35 11.09 -7.72
N PHE A 226 18.08 11.44 -7.60
CA PHE A 226 17.24 11.80 -8.75
C PHE A 226 17.76 13.07 -9.44
N GLY A 227 18.20 14.07 -8.66
CA GLY A 227 18.79 15.28 -9.21
C GLY A 227 20.04 14.99 -10.05
N ALA A 228 20.93 14.17 -9.53
CA ALA A 228 22.15 13.77 -10.24
C ALA A 228 21.83 12.96 -11.50
N TYR A 229 20.87 12.05 -11.42
CA TYR A 229 20.44 11.25 -12.56
C TYR A 229 19.82 12.11 -13.67
N MET A 230 18.95 13.07 -13.31
CA MET A 230 18.32 13.97 -14.27
C MET A 230 19.34 14.83 -15.02
N SER A 231 20.36 15.33 -14.31
CA SER A 231 21.46 16.07 -14.95
C SER A 231 22.20 15.22 -15.97
N LYS A 232 22.50 13.97 -15.61
CA LYS A 232 23.26 13.05 -16.46
C LYS A 232 22.46 12.51 -17.62
N ALA A 233 21.22 12.06 -17.37
CA ALA A 233 20.41 11.35 -18.37
C ALA A 233 19.64 12.27 -19.30
N TYR A 234 19.21 13.43 -18.81
CA TYR A 234 18.35 14.36 -19.57
C TYR A 234 18.99 15.73 -19.79
N GLY A 235 20.17 15.99 -19.22
CA GLY A 235 20.82 17.31 -19.32
C GLY A 235 20.03 18.42 -18.62
N VAL A 236 19.19 18.07 -17.65
CA VAL A 236 18.35 18.99 -16.88
C VAL A 236 18.86 19.05 -15.46
N ASP A 237 19.14 20.25 -14.96
CA ASP A 237 19.53 20.48 -13.57
C ASP A 237 18.29 20.87 -12.77
N PRO A 238 17.63 19.95 -12.06
CA PRO A 238 16.42 20.26 -11.32
C PRO A 238 16.71 21.08 -10.08
N ASN A 239 15.69 21.77 -9.57
CA ASN A 239 15.78 22.36 -8.24
C ASN A 239 15.76 21.24 -7.19
N ILE A 240 16.55 21.40 -6.13
CA ILE A 240 16.65 20.44 -5.04
C ILE A 240 16.32 21.15 -3.72
N ARG A 241 15.45 20.54 -2.91
CA ARG A 241 15.08 21.03 -1.59
C ARG A 241 15.10 19.91 -0.57
N THR A 242 16.09 19.93 0.29
CA THR A 242 16.20 19.00 1.43
C THR A 242 16.57 19.78 2.69
N GLY A 243 16.48 19.14 3.84
CA GLY A 243 16.90 19.75 5.10
C GLY A 243 18.41 20.08 5.17
N VAL A 244 19.21 19.42 4.34
CA VAL A 244 20.68 19.58 4.33
C VAL A 244 21.18 20.36 3.11
N ARG A 245 20.39 20.47 2.05
CA ARG A 245 20.82 21.12 0.80
C ARG A 245 19.64 21.71 0.04
N SER A 246 19.81 22.93 -0.46
CA SER A 246 18.86 23.57 -1.35
C SER A 246 19.59 24.16 -2.55
N ILE A 247 19.13 23.84 -3.75
CA ILE A 247 19.67 24.32 -5.03
C ILE A 247 18.51 24.85 -5.86
N THR A 248 18.61 26.09 -6.32
CA THR A 248 17.62 26.70 -7.23
C THR A 248 18.29 26.92 -8.58
N THR A 249 17.75 26.29 -9.62
CA THR A 249 18.27 26.35 -10.98
C THR A 249 17.34 27.05 -11.96
N GLY A 250 16.09 27.34 -11.55
CA GLY A 250 15.05 27.83 -12.45
C GLY A 250 14.41 26.74 -13.33
N SER A 251 14.72 25.47 -13.11
CA SER A 251 14.12 24.34 -13.81
C SER A 251 12.64 24.22 -13.49
N PRO A 252 11.82 23.73 -14.44
CA PRO A 252 10.41 23.39 -14.16
C PRO A 252 10.24 22.18 -13.26
N ILE A 253 11.31 21.43 -12.97
CA ILE A 253 11.27 20.25 -12.10
C ILE A 253 11.96 20.56 -10.77
N THR A 254 11.27 20.27 -9.67
CA THR A 254 11.79 20.37 -8.30
C THR A 254 11.66 19.04 -7.60
N TYR A 255 12.74 18.55 -7.02
CA TYR A 255 12.74 17.40 -6.11
C TYR A 255 12.88 17.90 -4.67
N SER A 256 11.98 17.44 -3.80
CA SER A 256 11.97 17.82 -2.39
C SER A 256 11.70 16.62 -1.51
N THR A 257 12.22 16.66 -0.29
CA THR A 257 11.72 15.74 0.73
C THR A 257 10.37 16.23 1.27
N TYR A 258 9.53 15.28 1.73
CA TYR A 258 8.27 15.65 2.37
C TYR A 258 8.47 16.59 3.55
N GLY A 259 9.46 16.28 4.40
CA GLY A 259 9.74 17.10 5.58
C GLY A 259 10.12 18.54 5.23
N LYS A 260 10.97 18.74 4.22
CA LYS A 260 11.35 20.08 3.77
C LYS A 260 10.18 20.85 3.16
N PHE A 261 9.38 20.17 2.36
CA PHE A 261 8.17 20.76 1.77
C PHE A 261 7.18 21.25 2.84
N LEU A 262 6.95 20.45 3.88
CA LEU A 262 6.09 20.83 5.00
C LEU A 262 6.70 21.97 5.82
N ALA A 263 8.00 21.93 6.06
CA ALA A 263 8.71 22.99 6.79
C ALA A 263 8.68 24.33 6.03
N ASP A 264 8.65 24.30 4.70
CA ASP A 264 8.54 25.50 3.85
C ASP A 264 7.09 25.99 3.69
N GLY A 265 6.12 25.43 4.40
CA GLY A 265 4.72 25.85 4.40
C GLY A 265 3.81 25.05 3.45
N GLY A 266 4.30 24.03 2.80
CA GLY A 266 3.49 23.16 1.94
C GLY A 266 3.03 23.84 0.65
N CYS A 267 1.84 23.47 0.16
CA CYS A 267 1.26 24.02 -1.06
C CYS A 267 0.67 25.41 -0.84
N SER A 268 1.49 26.44 -0.74
CA SER A 268 1.01 27.81 -0.73
C SER A 268 1.10 28.44 -2.12
N GLY A 269 -0.02 28.78 -2.71
CA GLY A 269 -0.11 29.73 -3.83
C GLY A 269 0.14 29.21 -5.24
N GLY A 270 -0.02 27.92 -5.52
CA GLY A 270 -0.06 27.44 -6.92
C GLY A 270 1.25 27.51 -7.69
N ALA A 271 2.39 27.35 -7.01
CA ALA A 271 3.71 27.35 -7.63
C ALA A 271 3.95 26.14 -8.56
N TYR A 272 3.16 25.08 -8.40
CA TYR A 272 3.30 23.83 -9.14
C TYR A 272 1.98 23.44 -9.80
N ASP A 273 2.07 22.99 -11.04
CA ASP A 273 0.92 22.46 -11.78
C ASP A 273 0.67 21.01 -11.41
N ILE A 274 1.74 20.27 -11.12
CA ILE A 274 1.68 18.84 -10.82
C ILE A 274 2.55 18.56 -9.59
N ILE A 275 2.00 17.80 -8.66
CA ILE A 275 2.72 17.29 -7.49
C ILE A 275 2.71 15.76 -7.55
N ILE A 276 3.88 15.17 -7.57
CA ILE A 276 4.08 13.72 -7.58
C ILE A 276 4.52 13.31 -6.18
N CYS A 277 3.66 12.56 -5.48
CA CYS A 277 3.98 12.00 -4.18
C CYS A 277 4.58 10.61 -4.38
N ASP A 278 5.91 10.51 -4.38
CA ASP A 278 6.62 9.25 -4.52
C ASP A 278 6.68 8.52 -3.18
N GLU A 279 6.61 7.19 -3.23
CA GLU A 279 6.61 6.36 -2.02
C GLU A 279 5.51 6.76 -1.01
N CYS A 280 4.32 7.13 -1.49
CA CYS A 280 3.25 7.69 -0.65
C CYS A 280 2.62 6.68 0.32
N HIS A 281 2.99 5.40 0.24
CA HIS A 281 2.65 4.38 1.24
C HIS A 281 3.50 4.49 2.51
N SER A 282 4.58 5.29 2.49
CA SER A 282 5.41 5.51 3.66
C SER A 282 4.65 6.28 4.74
N THR A 283 4.69 5.81 5.99
CA THR A 283 4.01 6.43 7.12
C THR A 283 4.69 7.70 7.62
N ASP A 284 5.90 8.01 7.16
CA ASP A 284 6.64 9.23 7.48
C ASP A 284 6.19 10.42 6.63
N ALA A 285 5.32 10.17 5.70
CA ALA A 285 4.78 11.22 4.82
C ALA A 285 3.57 11.95 5.43
#